data_e909cd1bb5169849401f71f4e7be4aff
#
_entry.id   e909cd1bb5169849401f71f4e7be4aff
#
_cell.length_a   1.000
_cell.length_b   1.000
_cell.length_c   1.000
_cell.angle_alpha   90.00
_cell.angle_beta   90.00
_cell.angle_gamma   90.00
#
_symmetry.space_group_name_H-M   'P 1'
#
loop_
_entity.id
_entity.type
_entity.pdbx_description
1 polymer ?
#
loop_
_entity_poly.entity_id
_entity_poly.type
_entity_poly.pdbx_seq_one_letter_code
_entity_poly.pdbx_strand_id
1 'polypeptide(L)'
;MSENNKVQQLPLLPLRDLIIFPHMMMPLFVGRDKSINALEEAMSKQTDIVLAAQKDAKTNTPEPKDIYSIGTIATIIQLLRIPDGTVKVLVEGKRRVRIKNFIPNDNFFQVSCEEIPEEAESPVEAAALVRSVKTTFETYVKLNKRIPPEILMRVSTIESPGELADIIVAQLNLKLEDKQKVLEISDPSKRLEHLLNLMTGEIEILEVEKKIRTRVKKQMERSQKEYYLNEQMQAIQKELGEKDDYQAELQELELKTKAKKMNQDAKDKVMKEIKKLKMMSPMSAEATVVRNYIDWVLSLPWSDYSDEKHDIRNAQKVLDDDHWGLEKVKERILEYLAVLSISKNMKGPILCLVGPPGVGKTSLAKSIAESMNRPFARISLGGVRDEAEIRGHRKTYVGAMPGKILQALRKVDKGNPLVLLDEIDKMASDFRGDPASAMLEVLDPEQNGTFQDHYLELEYDLSKVMFIATANTLHTVPRPLLDRMEIISLEGYIEQEKFHIAKNYLVPKQIENHGLKEYKVSIPDKTIRDVIRFYTREAGVRNLERQLANVCRKVAKDIVMSQAIAEMKGGAKKSTKKETSKAGVGKISTYVVSPQKLVELLGPHKFKTSKIEEQNEIGLTNGMAWTEVG
;
A
#
# COMPACT_ATOMS: atom_id res chain seq x y z
N MET A 1 9.27 8.11 61.05
CA MET A 1 8.01 8.87 61.03
C MET A 1 7.42 8.66 59.65
N SER A 2 6.35 7.81 59.56
CA SER A 2 5.67 7.47 58.30
C SER A 2 4.93 8.72 57.82
N GLU A 3 5.42 9.35 56.76
CA GLU A 3 4.64 10.37 56.03
C GLU A 3 3.44 9.69 55.38
N ASN A 4 2.27 10.15 55.78
CA ASN A 4 0.96 9.73 55.23
C ASN A 4 0.97 9.94 53.72
N ASN A 5 0.97 8.85 52.93
CA ASN A 5 0.66 8.90 51.51
C ASN A 5 -0.77 9.45 51.33
N LYS A 6 -0.88 10.75 51.06
CA LYS A 6 -2.17 11.41 50.83
C LYS A 6 -2.74 10.92 49.52
N VAL A 7 -3.77 10.11 49.62
CA VAL A 7 -4.59 9.73 48.44
C VAL A 7 -5.27 11.02 47.96
N GLN A 8 -4.97 11.42 46.74
CA GLN A 8 -5.56 12.59 46.09
C GLN A 8 -6.58 12.16 45.04
N GLN A 9 -7.66 12.92 44.90
CA GLN A 9 -8.64 12.73 43.83
C GLN A 9 -8.43 13.82 42.78
N LEU A 10 -8.00 13.44 41.60
CA LEU A 10 -7.66 14.36 40.52
C LEU A 10 -8.34 13.95 39.20
N PRO A 11 -8.63 14.92 38.33
CA PRO A 11 -9.02 14.60 36.95
C PRO A 11 -7.86 13.94 36.19
N LEU A 12 -8.20 13.04 35.25
CA LEU A 12 -7.20 12.33 34.45
C LEU A 12 -7.39 12.65 32.97
N LEU A 13 -6.29 12.92 32.29
CA LEU A 13 -6.20 13.09 30.85
C LEU A 13 -5.46 11.89 30.21
N PRO A 14 -6.13 11.02 29.44
CA PRO A 14 -5.47 9.93 28.74
C PRO A 14 -4.72 10.44 27.49
N LEU A 15 -3.43 10.11 27.41
CA LEU A 15 -2.55 10.46 26.29
C LEU A 15 -2.44 9.28 25.31
N ARG A 16 -2.47 9.54 24.00
CA ARG A 16 -2.48 8.48 22.98
C ARG A 16 -1.13 7.79 22.78
N ASP A 17 -0.12 8.58 22.47
CA ASP A 17 1.20 8.13 21.97
C ASP A 17 2.35 8.86 22.66
N LEU A 18 2.06 9.47 23.78
CA LEU A 18 2.98 10.33 24.51
C LEU A 18 2.96 10.01 26.00
N ILE A 19 4.11 10.10 26.61
CA ILE A 19 4.29 10.04 28.06
C ILE A 19 4.91 11.34 28.52
N ILE A 20 4.34 11.93 29.55
CA ILE A 20 4.88 13.11 30.21
C ILE A 20 5.65 12.66 31.44
N PHE A 21 6.92 13.03 31.50
CA PHE A 21 7.79 12.75 32.65
C PHE A 21 7.77 13.96 33.61
N PRO A 22 8.10 13.77 34.89
CA PRO A 22 8.39 14.89 35.77
C PRO A 22 9.42 15.84 35.13
N HIS A 23 9.33 17.14 35.49
CA HIS A 23 10.18 18.21 34.94
C HIS A 23 10.10 18.45 33.42
N MET A 24 9.12 17.82 32.75
CA MET A 24 8.90 17.99 31.31
C MET A 24 7.79 19.03 31.09
N MET A 25 8.07 20.02 30.25
CA MET A 25 7.06 20.95 29.73
C MET A 25 6.71 20.56 28.29
N MET A 26 5.42 20.42 28.02
CA MET A 26 4.97 20.02 26.67
C MET A 26 3.61 20.62 26.31
N PRO A 27 3.47 21.15 25.08
CA PRO A 27 2.16 21.51 24.55
C PRO A 27 1.42 20.25 24.05
N LEU A 28 0.18 20.09 24.51
CA LEU A 28 -0.71 19.01 24.10
C LEU A 28 -1.89 19.59 23.30
N PHE A 29 -2.34 18.85 22.30
CA PHE A 29 -3.56 19.15 21.55
C PHE A 29 -4.66 18.16 21.96
N VAL A 30 -5.72 18.66 22.52
CA VAL A 30 -6.80 17.86 23.12
C VAL A 30 -8.10 18.16 22.39
N GLY A 31 -8.70 17.13 21.79
CA GLY A 31 -9.93 17.26 21.01
C GLY A 31 -11.07 16.33 21.47
N ARG A 32 -10.87 15.54 22.55
CA ARG A 32 -11.93 14.66 23.08
C ARG A 32 -12.71 15.38 24.16
N ASP A 33 -14.05 15.33 24.11
CA ASP A 33 -14.93 16.03 25.06
C ASP A 33 -14.60 15.68 26.52
N LYS A 34 -14.45 14.40 26.85
CA LYS A 34 -14.09 13.97 28.22
C LYS A 34 -12.73 14.50 28.68
N SER A 35 -11.81 14.66 27.75
CA SER A 35 -10.46 15.18 28.04
C SER A 35 -10.47 16.71 28.19
N ILE A 36 -11.30 17.40 27.41
CA ILE A 36 -11.50 18.85 27.53
C ILE A 36 -12.17 19.16 28.87
N ASN A 37 -13.22 18.42 29.23
CA ASN A 37 -13.90 18.58 30.51
C ASN A 37 -12.97 18.33 31.70
N ALA A 38 -12.05 17.36 31.62
CA ALA A 38 -11.04 17.11 32.65
C ALA A 38 -10.09 18.31 32.85
N LEU A 39 -9.67 18.96 31.74
CA LEU A 39 -8.83 20.14 31.77
C LEU A 39 -9.56 21.35 32.37
N GLU A 40 -10.81 21.55 31.97
CA GLU A 40 -11.65 22.65 32.47
C GLU A 40 -11.93 22.52 33.98
N GLU A 41 -12.19 21.28 34.41
CA GLU A 41 -12.38 20.98 35.85
C GLU A 41 -11.10 21.29 36.66
N ALA A 42 -9.94 20.84 36.15
CA ALA A 42 -8.66 21.09 36.78
C ALA A 42 -8.37 22.60 36.88
N MET A 43 -8.65 23.34 35.81
CA MET A 43 -8.47 24.80 35.77
C MET A 43 -9.43 25.54 36.68
N SER A 44 -10.72 25.16 36.69
CA SER A 44 -11.74 25.82 37.52
C SER A 44 -11.48 25.66 39.02
N LYS A 45 -10.96 24.50 39.40
CA LYS A 45 -10.60 24.20 40.82
C LYS A 45 -9.16 24.53 41.17
N GLN A 46 -8.39 25.03 40.21
CA GLN A 46 -6.94 25.28 40.37
C GLN A 46 -6.20 24.07 40.94
N THR A 47 -6.56 22.87 40.48
CA THR A 47 -5.95 21.60 40.85
C THR A 47 -5.02 21.08 39.78
N ASP A 48 -4.08 20.24 40.16
CA ASP A 48 -3.25 19.49 39.21
C ASP A 48 -4.10 18.45 38.48
N ILE A 49 -3.57 17.93 37.38
CA ILE A 49 -4.19 16.90 36.54
C ILE A 49 -3.28 15.67 36.43
N VAL A 50 -3.85 14.47 36.37
CA VAL A 50 -3.08 13.26 36.13
C VAL A 50 -3.00 13.01 34.62
N LEU A 51 -1.80 12.80 34.11
CA LEU A 51 -1.52 12.43 32.73
C LEU A 51 -1.07 10.97 32.70
N ALA A 52 -1.79 10.12 31.99
CA ALA A 52 -1.43 8.72 31.84
C ALA A 52 -1.57 8.28 30.37
N ALA A 53 -0.63 7.48 29.89
CA ALA A 53 -0.64 7.01 28.51
C ALA A 53 -1.67 5.89 28.31
N GLN A 54 -2.23 5.79 27.10
CA GLN A 54 -3.01 4.65 26.66
C GLN A 54 -2.09 3.50 26.26
N LYS A 55 -2.51 2.26 26.49
CA LYS A 55 -1.77 1.05 26.07
C LYS A 55 -1.77 0.87 24.56
N ASP A 56 -2.86 1.26 23.90
CA ASP A 56 -2.97 1.23 22.43
C ASP A 56 -3.40 2.62 21.92
N ALA A 57 -2.53 3.23 21.11
CA ALA A 57 -2.76 4.55 20.51
C ALA A 57 -3.96 4.58 19.54
N LYS A 58 -4.40 3.42 19.02
CA LYS A 58 -5.51 3.33 18.06
C LYS A 58 -6.89 3.44 18.72
N THR A 59 -6.99 3.26 20.02
CA THR A 59 -8.26 3.31 20.76
C THR A 59 -8.77 4.76 20.86
N ASN A 60 -9.88 5.08 20.21
CA ASN A 60 -10.46 6.42 20.22
C ASN A 60 -11.18 6.74 21.54
N THR A 61 -11.88 5.78 22.12
CA THR A 61 -12.61 5.91 23.39
C THR A 61 -12.01 4.91 24.39
N PRO A 62 -10.93 5.32 25.13
CA PRO A 62 -10.31 4.41 26.08
C PRO A 62 -11.21 4.13 27.28
N GLU A 63 -11.21 2.90 27.72
CA GLU A 63 -11.77 2.50 29.00
C GLU A 63 -10.67 2.49 30.08
N PRO A 64 -11.01 2.45 31.38
CA PRO A 64 -10.02 2.41 32.46
C PRO A 64 -8.95 1.33 32.31
N LYS A 65 -9.28 0.18 31.74
CA LYS A 65 -8.34 -0.94 31.47
C LYS A 65 -7.31 -0.65 30.36
N ASP A 66 -7.62 0.31 29.47
CA ASP A 66 -6.77 0.68 28.34
C ASP A 66 -5.73 1.74 28.69
N ILE A 67 -5.74 2.23 29.94
CA ILE A 67 -4.83 3.25 30.46
C ILE A 67 -3.80 2.58 31.38
N TYR A 68 -2.57 3.05 31.33
CA TYR A 68 -1.53 2.59 32.26
C TYR A 68 -1.83 3.03 33.69
N SER A 69 -1.46 2.19 34.65
CA SER A 69 -1.71 2.43 36.08
C SER A 69 -0.74 3.43 36.72
N ILE A 70 0.35 3.76 36.03
CA ILE A 70 1.33 4.75 36.49
C ILE A 70 1.35 5.90 35.48
N GLY A 71 1.25 7.10 36.00
CA GLY A 71 1.25 8.35 35.24
C GLY A 71 1.99 9.45 35.97
N THR A 72 1.80 10.68 35.53
CA THR A 72 2.45 11.88 36.09
C THR A 72 1.39 12.91 36.50
N ILE A 73 1.48 13.45 37.70
CA ILE A 73 0.77 14.68 38.08
C ILE A 73 1.40 15.84 37.35
N ALA A 74 0.59 16.64 36.71
CA ALA A 74 1.02 17.80 35.95
C ALA A 74 0.19 19.04 36.33
N THR A 75 0.82 20.19 36.24
CA THR A 75 0.15 21.49 36.36
C THR A 75 -0.14 22.04 34.99
N ILE A 76 -1.30 22.63 34.82
CA ILE A 76 -1.67 23.33 33.60
C ILE A 76 -1.10 24.77 33.70
N ILE A 77 -0.15 25.09 32.81
CA ILE A 77 0.47 26.43 32.77
C ILE A 77 -0.38 27.36 31.91
N GLN A 78 -0.82 26.91 30.76
CA GLN A 78 -1.59 27.72 29.81
C GLN A 78 -2.58 26.85 29.05
N LEU A 79 -3.78 27.36 28.82
CA LEU A 79 -4.82 26.72 28.03
C LEU A 79 -5.33 27.72 26.99
N LEU A 80 -5.33 27.31 25.72
CA LEU A 80 -5.80 28.10 24.59
C LEU A 80 -6.83 27.28 23.80
N ARG A 81 -8.01 27.82 23.58
CA ARG A 81 -9.03 27.21 22.70
C ARG A 81 -8.76 27.62 21.27
N ILE A 82 -8.73 26.66 20.37
CA ILE A 82 -8.56 26.87 18.93
C ILE A 82 -9.94 26.88 18.24
N PRO A 83 -10.11 27.63 17.13
CA PRO A 83 -11.41 27.76 16.46
C PRO A 83 -12.02 26.46 15.93
N ASP A 84 -11.22 25.41 15.77
CA ASP A 84 -11.64 24.08 15.31
C ASP A 84 -12.25 23.21 16.42
N GLY A 85 -12.39 23.73 17.64
CA GLY A 85 -12.91 23.03 18.80
C GLY A 85 -11.84 22.25 19.60
N THR A 86 -10.58 22.21 19.15
CA THR A 86 -9.49 21.62 19.92
C THR A 86 -8.94 22.59 20.97
N VAL A 87 -8.39 22.04 22.05
CA VAL A 87 -7.75 22.80 23.12
C VAL A 87 -6.25 22.53 23.10
N LYS A 88 -5.46 23.59 22.93
CA LYS A 88 -4.03 23.54 23.12
C LYS A 88 -3.71 23.86 24.57
N VAL A 89 -3.09 22.94 25.28
CA VAL A 89 -2.72 23.10 26.70
C VAL A 89 -1.22 22.90 26.85
N LEU A 90 -0.58 23.79 27.60
CA LEU A 90 0.81 23.65 28.03
C LEU A 90 0.79 23.05 29.43
N VAL A 91 1.39 21.90 29.60
CA VAL A 91 1.46 21.16 30.87
C VAL A 91 2.90 21.03 31.35
N GLU A 92 3.11 21.04 32.66
CA GLU A 92 4.38 20.76 33.31
C GLU A 92 4.21 19.55 34.23
N GLY A 93 4.94 18.45 33.93
CA GLY A 93 4.98 17.28 34.79
C GLY A 93 5.69 17.57 36.13
N LYS A 94 5.09 17.16 37.24
CA LYS A 94 5.63 17.39 38.58
C LYS A 94 6.14 16.12 39.25
N ARG A 95 5.25 15.12 39.43
CA ARG A 95 5.53 13.93 40.24
C ARG A 95 4.87 12.71 39.66
N ARG A 96 5.47 11.55 39.93
CA ARG A 96 4.92 10.25 39.55
C ARG A 96 3.77 9.84 40.45
N VAL A 97 2.76 9.22 39.87
CA VAL A 97 1.60 8.71 40.61
C VAL A 97 1.19 7.34 40.16
N ARG A 98 0.68 6.57 41.14
CA ARG A 98 -0.04 5.31 40.88
C ARG A 98 -1.53 5.54 40.98
N ILE A 99 -2.25 5.21 39.93
CA ILE A 99 -3.70 5.23 39.89
C ILE A 99 -4.20 3.99 40.66
N LYS A 100 -4.94 4.21 41.74
CA LYS A 100 -5.54 3.15 42.56
C LYS A 100 -6.90 2.73 42.02
N ASN A 101 -7.80 3.69 41.88
CA ASN A 101 -9.15 3.45 41.42
C ASN A 101 -9.65 4.57 40.51
N PHE A 102 -10.46 4.22 39.53
CA PHE A 102 -11.25 5.18 38.77
C PHE A 102 -12.55 5.45 39.52
N ILE A 103 -12.87 6.72 39.69
CA ILE A 103 -14.10 7.16 40.35
C ILE A 103 -15.16 7.35 39.26
N PRO A 104 -16.36 6.79 39.38
CA PRO A 104 -17.42 6.96 38.39
C PRO A 104 -17.73 8.45 38.18
N ASN A 105 -17.59 8.92 36.95
CA ASN A 105 -17.93 10.27 36.51
C ASN A 105 -18.24 10.22 35.02
N ASP A 106 -19.40 10.69 34.60
CA ASP A 106 -19.85 10.63 33.21
C ASP A 106 -19.18 11.67 32.32
N ASN A 107 -18.72 12.78 32.90
CA ASN A 107 -18.22 13.93 32.16
C ASN A 107 -16.72 13.85 31.84
N PHE A 108 -15.91 13.23 32.73
CA PHE A 108 -14.46 13.08 32.55
C PHE A 108 -13.92 11.93 33.40
N PHE A 109 -12.68 11.53 33.16
CA PHE A 109 -12.02 10.53 34.01
C PHE A 109 -11.54 11.17 35.30
N GLN A 110 -12.06 10.69 36.42
CA GLN A 110 -11.61 11.05 37.76
C GLN A 110 -10.94 9.86 38.41
N VAL A 111 -9.79 10.06 39.00
CA VAL A 111 -8.99 9.00 39.60
C VAL A 111 -8.59 9.33 41.01
N SER A 112 -8.50 8.29 41.82
CA SER A 112 -7.85 8.28 43.11
C SER A 112 -6.41 7.83 42.91
N CYS A 113 -5.44 8.68 43.21
CA CYS A 113 -4.03 8.41 42.98
C CYS A 113 -3.19 8.60 44.24
N GLU A 114 -2.09 7.89 44.28
CA GLU A 114 -1.10 7.91 45.33
C GLU A 114 0.25 8.33 44.73
N GLU A 115 0.93 9.29 45.35
CA GLU A 115 2.26 9.69 44.91
C GLU A 115 3.27 8.55 45.14
N ILE A 116 4.14 8.35 44.16
CA ILE A 116 5.25 7.40 44.26
C ILE A 116 6.48 8.18 44.73
N PRO A 117 6.89 8.03 45.99
CA PRO A 117 8.10 8.66 46.46
C PRO A 117 9.32 8.08 45.75
N GLU A 118 10.32 8.89 45.52
CA GLU A 118 11.62 8.39 45.07
C GLU A 118 12.35 7.74 46.25
N GLU A 119 12.89 6.53 46.03
CA GLU A 119 13.64 5.82 47.07
C GLU A 119 14.99 6.49 47.32
N ALA A 120 15.46 6.45 48.57
CA ALA A 120 16.73 7.06 48.95
C ALA A 120 17.93 6.24 48.38
N GLU A 121 18.88 6.91 47.77
CA GLU A 121 19.99 6.32 47.03
C GLU A 121 21.28 6.14 47.84
N SER A 122 22.16 5.24 47.35
CA SER A 122 23.57 5.18 47.68
C SER A 122 24.32 6.28 46.92
N PRO A 123 24.91 7.31 47.60
CA PRO A 123 25.44 8.51 46.91
C PRO A 123 26.57 8.22 45.91
N VAL A 124 27.32 7.15 46.12
CA VAL A 124 28.54 6.85 45.33
C VAL A 124 28.17 6.14 43.99
N GLU A 125 27.23 5.20 44.03
CA GLU A 125 26.74 4.49 42.83
C GLU A 125 25.97 5.44 41.89
N ALA A 126 25.10 6.25 42.46
CA ALA A 126 24.33 7.24 41.71
C ALA A 126 25.21 8.24 40.96
N ALA A 127 26.29 8.74 41.60
CA ALA A 127 27.22 9.66 40.94
C ALA A 127 27.98 9.03 39.76
N ALA A 128 28.33 7.75 39.84
CA ALA A 128 28.98 7.04 38.75
C ALA A 128 28.02 6.82 37.56
N LEU A 129 26.76 6.44 37.83
CA LEU A 129 25.71 6.26 36.81
C LEU A 129 25.38 7.61 36.14
N VAL A 130 25.23 8.71 36.89
CA VAL A 130 25.00 10.03 36.31
C VAL A 130 26.09 10.42 35.31
N ARG A 131 27.36 10.18 35.64
CA ARG A 131 28.49 10.49 34.74
C ARG A 131 28.43 9.61 33.49
N SER A 132 28.18 8.30 33.64
CA SER A 132 28.08 7.37 32.51
C SER A 132 26.94 7.72 31.57
N VAL A 133 25.76 8.02 32.13
CA VAL A 133 24.57 8.42 31.37
C VAL A 133 24.80 9.72 30.60
N LYS A 134 25.41 10.73 31.22
CA LYS A 134 25.75 11.99 30.53
C LYS A 134 26.67 11.75 29.34
N THR A 135 27.75 10.97 29.51
CA THR A 135 28.68 10.65 28.43
C THR A 135 28.02 9.86 27.28
N THR A 136 27.16 8.90 27.63
CA THR A 136 26.42 8.12 26.64
C THR A 136 25.42 8.99 25.90
N PHE A 137 24.73 9.90 26.59
CA PHE A 137 23.81 10.86 25.97
C PHE A 137 24.52 11.83 25.02
N GLU A 138 25.72 12.32 25.37
CA GLU A 138 26.53 13.13 24.45
C GLU A 138 26.86 12.35 23.15
N THR A 139 27.18 11.06 23.28
CA THR A 139 27.43 10.19 22.11
C THR A 139 26.19 10.02 21.25
N TYR A 140 25.04 9.80 21.89
CA TYR A 140 23.75 9.69 21.21
C TYR A 140 23.41 10.98 20.44
N VAL A 141 23.57 12.15 21.06
CA VAL A 141 23.30 13.46 20.42
C VAL A 141 24.24 13.71 19.22
N LYS A 142 25.52 13.32 19.31
CA LYS A 142 26.46 13.42 18.17
C LYS A 142 26.02 12.57 16.96
N LEU A 143 25.37 11.44 17.19
CA LEU A 143 24.86 10.57 16.14
C LEU A 143 23.48 11.01 15.66
N ASN A 144 22.63 11.54 16.54
CA ASN A 144 21.27 11.98 16.24
C ASN A 144 21.20 13.52 16.13
N LYS A 145 21.32 14.04 14.90
CA LYS A 145 21.31 15.48 14.61
C LYS A 145 19.96 16.19 14.87
N ARG A 146 18.94 15.48 15.34
CA ARG A 146 17.60 16.05 15.57
C ARG A 146 17.47 16.72 16.94
N ILE A 147 18.39 16.45 17.86
CA ILE A 147 18.34 17.00 19.22
C ILE A 147 19.06 18.35 19.24
N PRO A 148 18.39 19.43 19.72
CA PRO A 148 19.00 20.75 19.83
C PRO A 148 20.18 20.76 20.81
N PRO A 149 21.27 21.51 20.52
CA PRO A 149 22.44 21.59 21.40
C PRO A 149 22.14 22.13 22.80
N GLU A 150 21.09 22.93 22.97
CA GLU A 150 20.65 23.51 24.24
C GLU A 150 20.28 22.44 25.28
N ILE A 151 19.75 21.28 24.80
CA ILE A 151 19.42 20.16 25.69
C ILE A 151 20.68 19.55 26.31
N LEU A 152 21.76 19.49 25.56
CA LEU A 152 23.06 19.03 26.09
C LEU A 152 23.56 19.91 27.21
N MET A 153 23.43 21.25 27.09
CA MET A 153 23.79 22.17 28.14
C MET A 153 22.92 21.95 29.40
N ARG A 154 21.63 21.80 29.22
CA ARG A 154 20.71 21.52 30.33
C ARG A 154 21.05 20.22 31.05
N VAL A 155 21.27 19.13 30.31
CA VAL A 155 21.64 17.82 30.86
C VAL A 155 22.96 17.88 31.61
N SER A 156 23.92 18.69 31.18
CA SER A 156 25.22 18.80 31.85
C SER A 156 25.10 19.44 33.25
N THR A 157 24.13 20.32 33.49
CA THR A 157 23.95 21.05 34.76
C THR A 157 23.13 20.29 35.80
N ILE A 158 22.40 19.24 35.42
CA ILE A 158 21.55 18.46 36.31
C ILE A 158 22.40 17.52 37.17
N GLU A 159 22.23 17.58 38.49
CA GLU A 159 22.91 16.70 39.45
C GLU A 159 21.98 15.58 39.97
N SER A 160 20.67 15.84 40.00
CA SER A 160 19.68 14.88 40.48
C SER A 160 19.54 13.70 39.52
N PRO A 161 19.76 12.45 39.96
CA PRO A 161 19.65 11.25 39.14
C PRO A 161 18.25 11.03 38.53
N GLY A 162 17.20 11.29 39.31
CA GLY A 162 15.82 11.16 38.88
C GLY A 162 15.45 12.15 37.78
N GLU A 163 15.77 13.43 38.00
CA GLU A 163 15.52 14.49 37.02
C GLU A 163 16.33 14.29 35.74
N LEU A 164 17.58 13.83 35.84
CA LEU A 164 18.44 13.52 34.69
C LEU A 164 17.82 12.43 33.82
N ALA A 165 17.35 11.35 34.43
CA ALA A 165 16.72 10.25 33.69
C ALA A 165 15.46 10.73 32.98
N ASP A 166 14.62 11.53 33.61
CA ASP A 166 13.34 12.01 33.09
C ASP A 166 13.53 12.96 31.91
N ILE A 167 14.50 13.82 31.96
CA ILE A 167 14.81 14.77 30.89
C ILE A 167 15.41 14.03 29.67
N ILE A 168 16.30 13.07 29.90
CA ILE A 168 16.93 12.33 28.80
C ILE A 168 15.92 11.45 28.10
N VAL A 169 15.11 10.64 28.83
CA VAL A 169 14.15 9.72 28.21
C VAL A 169 13.11 10.45 27.36
N ALA A 170 12.77 11.69 27.74
CA ALA A 170 11.87 12.52 26.95
C ALA A 170 12.42 12.84 25.55
N GLN A 171 13.75 12.90 25.40
CA GLN A 171 14.44 13.22 24.15
C GLN A 171 14.76 12.00 23.28
N LEU A 172 14.67 10.79 23.82
CA LEU A 172 14.95 9.58 23.08
C LEU A 172 13.77 9.17 22.19
N ASN A 173 14.10 8.63 21.03
CA ASN A 173 13.10 8.12 20.09
C ASN A 173 12.77 6.65 20.40
N LEU A 174 12.23 6.40 21.58
CA LEU A 174 11.88 5.07 22.08
C LEU A 174 10.39 4.76 21.85
N LYS A 175 10.05 3.49 21.81
CA LYS A 175 8.66 3.03 21.82
C LYS A 175 7.95 3.44 23.11
N LEU A 176 6.63 3.61 23.02
CA LEU A 176 5.81 4.02 24.16
C LEU A 176 5.98 3.07 25.35
N GLU A 177 6.01 1.76 25.09
CA GLU A 177 6.17 0.72 26.12
C GLU A 177 7.48 0.85 26.89
N ASP A 178 8.60 1.17 26.20
CA ASP A 178 9.90 1.32 26.85
C ASP A 178 9.98 2.64 27.65
N LYS A 179 9.39 3.72 27.15
CA LYS A 179 9.22 4.96 27.91
C LYS A 179 8.36 4.74 29.16
N GLN A 180 7.30 3.96 29.04
CA GLN A 180 6.42 3.65 30.18
C GLN A 180 7.16 2.83 31.25
N LYS A 181 7.96 1.85 30.87
CA LYS A 181 8.82 1.10 31.83
C LYS A 181 9.74 2.03 32.62
N VAL A 182 10.35 3.02 31.94
CA VAL A 182 11.20 4.02 32.63
C VAL A 182 10.38 4.86 33.61
N LEU A 183 9.13 5.23 33.25
CA LEU A 183 8.24 5.96 34.16
C LEU A 183 7.85 5.13 35.41
N GLU A 184 7.72 3.83 35.26
CA GLU A 184 7.30 2.88 36.32
C GLU A 184 8.38 2.57 37.35
N ILE A 185 9.66 2.82 37.01
CA ILE A 185 10.78 2.60 37.93
C ILE A 185 10.83 3.74 38.97
N SER A 186 10.57 3.42 40.22
CA SER A 186 10.60 4.39 41.36
C SER A 186 12.02 4.74 41.80
N ASP A 187 12.92 3.76 41.76
CA ASP A 187 14.33 3.89 42.15
C ASP A 187 15.13 4.66 41.05
N PRO A 188 15.67 5.85 41.32
CA PRO A 188 16.39 6.66 40.34
C PRO A 188 17.63 5.97 39.79
N SER A 189 18.36 5.20 40.57
CA SER A 189 19.56 4.48 40.14
C SER A 189 19.21 3.39 39.12
N LYS A 190 18.21 2.58 39.42
CA LYS A 190 17.73 1.56 38.48
C LYS A 190 17.12 2.17 37.21
N ARG A 191 16.51 3.34 37.34
CA ARG A 191 16.00 4.12 36.20
C ARG A 191 17.13 4.58 35.29
N LEU A 192 18.23 5.11 35.85
CA LEU A 192 19.41 5.49 35.08
C LEU A 192 20.08 4.29 34.41
N GLU A 193 20.19 3.17 35.14
CA GLU A 193 20.75 1.93 34.59
C GLU A 193 19.91 1.41 33.40
N HIS A 194 18.60 1.37 33.56
CA HIS A 194 17.68 0.96 32.47
C HIS A 194 17.77 1.92 31.29
N LEU A 195 17.84 3.22 31.55
CA LEU A 195 18.01 4.25 30.52
C LEU A 195 19.34 4.11 29.79
N LEU A 196 20.42 3.81 30.49
CA LEU A 196 21.74 3.57 29.90
C LEU A 196 21.71 2.40 28.91
N ASN A 197 21.05 1.31 29.29
CA ASN A 197 20.89 0.15 28.42
C ASN A 197 20.08 0.49 27.16
N LEU A 198 18.99 1.24 27.30
CA LEU A 198 18.19 1.70 26.16
C LEU A 198 18.99 2.62 25.21
N MET A 199 19.74 3.58 25.78
CA MET A 199 20.59 4.47 24.97
C MET A 199 21.70 3.71 24.24
N THR A 200 22.31 2.72 24.88
CA THR A 200 23.37 1.90 24.25
C THR A 200 22.80 1.15 23.03
N GLY A 201 21.62 0.54 23.17
CA GLY A 201 20.95 -0.11 22.06
C GLY A 201 20.60 0.84 20.90
N GLU A 202 20.10 2.03 21.22
CA GLU A 202 19.81 3.05 20.20
C GLU A 202 21.07 3.56 19.50
N ILE A 203 22.18 3.73 20.23
CA ILE A 203 23.48 4.12 19.65
C ILE A 203 23.96 3.08 18.66
N GLU A 204 23.89 1.79 19.01
CA GLU A 204 24.27 0.70 18.10
C GLU A 204 23.45 0.73 16.81
N ILE A 205 22.15 0.93 16.91
CA ILE A 205 21.26 1.07 15.75
C ILE A 205 21.67 2.26 14.87
N LEU A 206 21.88 3.43 15.45
CA LEU A 206 22.30 4.64 14.74
C LEU A 206 23.67 4.50 14.06
N GLU A 207 24.61 3.78 14.69
CA GLU A 207 25.92 3.47 14.10
C GLU A 207 25.80 2.55 12.88
N VAL A 208 24.94 1.52 12.97
CA VAL A 208 24.64 0.62 11.83
C VAL A 208 23.97 1.39 10.70
N GLU A 209 23.00 2.23 11.00
CA GLU A 209 22.36 3.09 9.99
C GLU A 209 23.38 4.02 9.29
N LYS A 210 24.30 4.62 10.05
CA LYS A 210 25.38 5.47 9.52
C LYS A 210 26.32 4.67 8.62
N LYS A 211 26.69 3.44 9.01
CA LYS A 211 27.53 2.54 8.20
C LYS A 211 26.82 2.14 6.90
N ILE A 212 25.52 1.81 6.96
CA ILE A 212 24.71 1.47 5.78
C ILE A 212 24.64 2.69 4.84
N ARG A 213 24.30 3.87 5.36
CA ARG A 213 24.20 5.10 4.58
C ARG A 213 25.52 5.47 3.90
N THR A 214 26.65 5.29 4.60
CA THR A 214 28.00 5.52 4.05
C THR A 214 28.32 4.50 2.96
N ARG A 215 27.96 3.22 3.15
CA ARG A 215 28.16 2.16 2.15
C ARG A 215 27.34 2.43 0.88
N VAL A 216 26.06 2.77 1.04
CA VAL A 216 25.16 3.13 -0.08
C VAL A 216 25.72 4.34 -0.83
N LYS A 217 26.17 5.39 -0.11
CA LYS A 217 26.77 6.57 -0.73
C LYS A 217 28.04 6.20 -1.53
N LYS A 218 28.96 5.42 -0.95
CA LYS A 218 30.16 4.93 -1.66
C LYS A 218 29.80 4.08 -2.89
N GLN A 219 28.77 3.26 -2.79
CA GLN A 219 28.32 2.42 -3.90
C GLN A 219 27.73 3.26 -5.03
N MET A 220 26.93 4.29 -4.70
CA MET A 220 26.42 5.25 -5.68
C MET A 220 27.56 6.05 -6.35
N GLU A 221 28.53 6.55 -5.55
CA GLU A 221 29.70 7.26 -6.08
C GLU A 221 30.54 6.37 -6.99
N ARG A 222 30.67 5.08 -6.66
CA ARG A 222 31.39 4.09 -7.45
C ARG A 222 30.66 3.78 -8.77
N SER A 223 29.35 3.57 -8.71
CA SER A 223 28.50 3.36 -9.90
C SER A 223 28.50 4.59 -10.80
N GLN A 224 28.41 5.81 -10.23
CA GLN A 224 28.53 7.05 -11.01
C GLN A 224 29.91 7.19 -11.67
N LYS A 225 30.99 6.82 -10.94
CA LYS A 225 32.35 6.87 -11.49
C LYS A 225 32.59 5.80 -12.56
N GLU A 226 32.05 4.59 -12.38
CA GLU A 226 32.08 3.53 -13.40
C GLU A 226 31.25 3.90 -14.62
N TYR A 227 30.07 4.52 -14.44
CA TYR A 227 29.26 5.07 -15.52
C TYR A 227 30.03 6.17 -16.27
N TYR A 228 30.61 7.12 -15.54
CA TYR A 228 31.40 8.22 -16.13
C TYR A 228 32.65 7.71 -16.87
N LEU A 229 33.36 6.71 -16.35
CA LEU A 229 34.51 6.08 -17.00
C LEU A 229 34.09 5.29 -18.25
N ASN A 230 32.95 4.59 -18.20
CA ASN A 230 32.40 3.90 -19.37
C ASN A 230 31.92 4.90 -20.44
N GLU A 231 31.32 6.02 -20.04
CA GLU A 231 31.00 7.11 -20.97
C GLU A 231 32.25 7.74 -21.56
N GLN A 232 33.29 8.01 -20.76
CA GLN A 232 34.57 8.50 -21.30
C GLN A 232 35.21 7.48 -22.25
N MET A 233 35.16 6.20 -21.94
CA MET A 233 35.72 5.16 -22.82
C MET A 233 34.91 5.04 -24.12
N GLN A 234 33.56 5.15 -24.05
CA GLN A 234 32.74 5.28 -25.25
C GLN A 234 32.99 6.59 -26.01
N ALA A 235 33.25 7.71 -25.31
CA ALA A 235 33.58 8.97 -25.92
C ALA A 235 34.90 8.92 -26.71
N ILE A 236 35.94 8.33 -26.14
CA ILE A 236 37.25 8.15 -26.80
C ILE A 236 37.13 7.19 -27.99
N GLN A 237 36.31 6.13 -27.88
CA GLN A 237 36.00 5.26 -29.03
C GLN A 237 35.19 5.98 -30.11
N LYS A 238 34.37 6.97 -29.73
CA LYS A 238 33.54 7.80 -30.64
C LYS A 238 34.29 8.93 -31.33
N GLU A 239 35.26 9.55 -30.68
CA GLU A 239 36.12 10.54 -31.31
C GLU A 239 37.02 9.95 -32.42
N LEU A 240 37.23 8.65 -32.40
CA LEU A 240 38.01 7.91 -33.39
C LEU A 240 37.22 7.49 -34.65
N GLY A 241 35.87 7.67 -34.71
CA GLY A 241 35.11 7.26 -35.90
C GLY A 241 33.65 7.67 -36.04
N GLU A 242 33.02 8.36 -35.07
CA GLU A 242 31.55 8.45 -34.97
C GLU A 242 30.91 9.83 -35.24
N LYS A 243 31.55 10.73 -35.95
CA LYS A 243 30.84 11.94 -36.44
C LYS A 243 29.73 11.59 -37.44
N ASP A 244 29.89 10.49 -38.18
CA ASP A 244 28.90 10.07 -39.16
C ASP A 244 27.65 9.40 -38.50
N ASP A 245 27.80 8.64 -37.43
CA ASP A 245 26.69 7.95 -36.75
C ASP A 245 25.74 8.92 -36.03
N TYR A 246 26.27 9.98 -35.40
CA TYR A 246 25.44 11.00 -34.75
C TYR A 246 24.63 11.82 -35.74
N GLN A 247 25.22 12.14 -36.89
CA GLN A 247 24.49 12.82 -37.95
C GLN A 247 23.43 11.90 -38.57
N ALA A 248 23.74 10.63 -38.73
CA ALA A 248 22.78 9.63 -39.18
C ALA A 248 21.60 9.49 -38.20
N GLU A 249 21.86 9.42 -36.86
CA GLU A 249 20.81 9.41 -35.82
C GLU A 249 19.90 10.64 -35.94
N LEU A 250 20.47 11.84 -36.06
CA LEU A 250 19.70 13.06 -36.17
C LEU A 250 18.83 13.08 -37.44
N GLN A 251 19.36 12.60 -38.57
CA GLN A 251 18.62 12.49 -39.82
C GLN A 251 17.47 11.45 -39.67
N GLU A 252 17.73 10.34 -39.01
CA GLU A 252 16.71 9.32 -38.72
C GLU A 252 15.58 9.89 -37.86
N LEU A 253 15.88 10.65 -36.80
CA LEU A 253 14.91 11.34 -35.97
C LEU A 253 14.06 12.34 -36.76
N GLU A 254 14.68 13.09 -37.68
CA GLU A 254 13.93 14.00 -38.56
C GLU A 254 13.00 13.25 -39.51
N LEU A 255 13.46 12.15 -40.10
CA LEU A 255 12.65 11.32 -40.99
C LEU A 255 11.48 10.68 -40.22
N LYS A 256 11.73 10.12 -39.05
CA LYS A 256 10.69 9.58 -38.18
C LYS A 256 9.65 10.64 -37.79
N THR A 257 10.10 11.86 -37.48
CA THR A 257 9.22 13.00 -37.16
C THR A 257 8.33 13.40 -38.32
N LYS A 258 8.87 13.40 -39.53
CA LYS A 258 8.11 13.72 -40.76
C LYS A 258 7.12 12.62 -41.14
N ALA A 259 7.52 11.36 -40.95
CA ALA A 259 6.70 10.19 -41.29
C ALA A 259 5.55 9.95 -40.27
N LYS A 260 5.77 10.28 -38.99
CA LYS A 260 4.77 10.06 -37.93
C LYS A 260 3.56 10.97 -38.11
N LYS A 261 2.37 10.42 -38.09
CA LYS A 261 1.11 11.15 -38.15
C LYS A 261 0.79 11.71 -36.74
N MET A 262 1.21 12.92 -36.46
CA MET A 262 0.95 13.64 -35.20
C MET A 262 0.44 15.07 -35.53
N ASN A 263 -0.10 15.77 -34.52
CA ASN A 263 -0.57 17.15 -34.67
C ASN A 263 0.60 18.07 -35.03
N GLN A 264 0.30 19.24 -35.62
CA GLN A 264 1.34 20.15 -36.12
C GLN A 264 2.19 20.70 -34.99
N ASP A 265 1.59 21.02 -33.86
CA ASP A 265 2.29 21.58 -32.69
C ASP A 265 3.33 20.59 -32.12
N ALA A 266 2.99 19.28 -32.08
CA ALA A 266 3.93 18.25 -31.67
C ALA A 266 5.11 18.14 -32.67
N LYS A 267 4.83 18.17 -33.97
CA LYS A 267 5.89 18.16 -35.01
C LYS A 267 6.83 19.35 -34.85
N ASP A 268 6.27 20.55 -34.69
CA ASP A 268 7.05 21.77 -34.57
C ASP A 268 7.90 21.77 -33.29
N LYS A 269 7.35 21.28 -32.20
CA LYS A 269 8.08 21.16 -30.93
C LYS A 269 9.22 20.15 -31.03
N VAL A 270 8.96 18.95 -31.57
CA VAL A 270 10.00 17.93 -31.79
C VAL A 270 11.09 18.45 -32.70
N MET A 271 10.73 19.12 -33.80
CA MET A 271 11.72 19.71 -34.71
C MET A 271 12.57 20.80 -34.03
N LYS A 272 12.00 21.60 -33.14
CA LYS A 272 12.75 22.56 -32.31
C LYS A 272 13.72 21.84 -31.35
N GLU A 273 13.28 20.77 -30.70
CA GLU A 273 14.15 20.00 -29.81
C GLU A 273 15.27 19.27 -30.60
N ILE A 274 15.00 18.74 -31.80
CA ILE A 274 16.04 18.17 -32.68
C ILE A 274 17.05 19.24 -33.06
N LYS A 275 16.62 20.49 -33.40
CA LYS A 275 17.54 21.60 -33.68
C LYS A 275 18.41 21.95 -32.48
N LYS A 276 17.87 21.91 -31.24
CA LYS A 276 18.67 22.09 -30.03
C LYS A 276 19.66 20.94 -29.84
N LEU A 277 19.23 19.72 -30.06
CA LEU A 277 20.08 18.53 -29.97
C LEU A 277 21.27 18.60 -30.91
N LYS A 278 21.09 19.13 -32.14
CA LYS A 278 22.18 19.37 -33.09
C LYS A 278 23.27 20.34 -32.59
N MET A 279 22.90 21.26 -31.69
CA MET A 279 23.81 22.26 -31.13
C MET A 279 24.46 21.80 -29.81
N MET A 280 24.00 20.69 -29.24
CA MET A 280 24.51 20.16 -27.99
C MET A 280 25.64 19.16 -28.22
N SER A 281 26.52 19.03 -27.21
CA SER A 281 27.49 17.95 -27.22
C SER A 281 26.73 16.60 -27.07
N PRO A 282 27.01 15.62 -27.95
CA PRO A 282 26.33 14.30 -27.89
C PRO A 282 26.38 13.61 -26.52
N MET A 283 27.40 13.92 -25.73
CA MET A 283 27.70 13.32 -24.44
C MET A 283 27.15 14.11 -23.25
N SER A 284 26.47 15.23 -23.49
CA SER A 284 25.92 16.00 -22.37
C SER A 284 24.71 15.31 -21.75
N ALA A 285 24.56 15.43 -20.43
CA ALA A 285 23.37 14.94 -19.72
C ALA A 285 22.08 15.60 -20.29
N GLU A 286 22.18 16.84 -20.73
CA GLU A 286 21.09 17.58 -21.34
C GLU A 286 20.67 16.99 -22.69
N ALA A 287 21.63 16.56 -23.54
CA ALA A 287 21.34 15.87 -24.79
C ALA A 287 20.59 14.56 -24.56
N THR A 288 20.93 13.81 -23.50
CA THR A 288 20.21 12.59 -23.12
C THR A 288 18.76 12.89 -22.72
N VAL A 289 18.52 13.95 -21.97
CA VAL A 289 17.15 14.38 -21.60
C VAL A 289 16.34 14.75 -22.84
N VAL A 290 16.95 15.51 -23.79
CA VAL A 290 16.27 15.90 -25.04
C VAL A 290 16.00 14.67 -25.92
N ARG A 291 16.94 13.72 -26.05
CA ARG A 291 16.70 12.47 -26.79
C ARG A 291 15.54 11.69 -26.18
N ASN A 292 15.56 11.48 -24.87
CA ASN A 292 14.48 10.77 -24.19
C ASN A 292 13.13 11.44 -24.43
N TYR A 293 13.09 12.78 -24.42
CA TYR A 293 11.88 13.53 -24.73
C TYR A 293 11.39 13.26 -26.17
N ILE A 294 12.28 13.36 -27.16
CA ILE A 294 11.95 13.10 -28.56
C ILE A 294 11.46 11.66 -28.74
N ASP A 295 12.14 10.69 -28.12
CA ASP A 295 11.77 9.28 -28.17
C ASP A 295 10.38 9.04 -27.56
N TRP A 296 10.08 9.70 -26.46
CA TRP A 296 8.74 9.63 -25.87
C TRP A 296 7.68 10.15 -26.82
N VAL A 297 7.86 11.34 -27.39
CA VAL A 297 6.88 11.94 -28.30
C VAL A 297 6.69 11.09 -29.56
N LEU A 298 7.78 10.57 -30.14
CA LEU A 298 7.72 9.72 -31.33
C LEU A 298 7.13 8.34 -31.07
N SER A 299 7.30 7.81 -29.86
CA SER A 299 6.78 6.48 -29.48
C SER A 299 5.29 6.47 -29.14
N LEU A 300 4.65 7.63 -28.99
CA LEU A 300 3.21 7.69 -28.72
C LEU A 300 2.38 7.41 -29.98
N PRO A 301 1.24 6.72 -29.83
CA PRO A 301 0.34 6.41 -30.95
C PRO A 301 -0.62 7.58 -31.24
N TRP A 302 -0.15 8.64 -31.85
CA TRP A 302 -0.93 9.87 -32.13
C TRP A 302 -2.16 9.64 -33.00
N SER A 303 -2.06 8.80 -34.02
CA SER A 303 -3.15 8.54 -34.99
C SER A 303 -3.21 7.08 -35.39
N ASP A 304 -2.56 6.21 -34.62
CA ASP A 304 -2.50 4.79 -34.88
C ASP A 304 -3.64 4.10 -34.12
N TYR A 305 -4.78 3.91 -34.78
CA TYR A 305 -5.97 3.28 -34.19
C TYR A 305 -6.10 1.83 -34.60
N SER A 306 -6.65 1.00 -33.70
CA SER A 306 -7.11 -0.35 -34.05
C SER A 306 -8.46 -0.29 -34.77
N ASP A 307 -8.72 -1.26 -35.66
CA ASP A 307 -10.03 -1.40 -36.30
C ASP A 307 -11.06 -1.85 -35.28
N GLU A 308 -12.02 -0.98 -34.99
CA GLU A 308 -13.06 -1.23 -34.00
C GLU A 308 -14.18 -2.07 -34.58
N LYS A 309 -14.68 -3.00 -33.77
CA LYS A 309 -15.87 -3.78 -34.08
C LYS A 309 -17.01 -3.34 -33.17
N HIS A 310 -18.10 -2.90 -33.77
CA HIS A 310 -19.32 -2.49 -33.06
C HIS A 310 -20.43 -3.53 -33.18
N ASP A 311 -20.07 -4.82 -33.19
CA ASP A 311 -21.04 -5.92 -33.27
C ASP A 311 -21.51 -6.33 -31.86
N ILE A 312 -22.72 -5.92 -31.50
CA ILE A 312 -23.34 -6.21 -30.20
C ILE A 312 -23.54 -7.72 -30.01
N ARG A 313 -23.82 -8.47 -31.09
CA ARG A 313 -24.00 -9.91 -30.98
C ARG A 313 -22.70 -10.61 -30.66
N ASN A 314 -21.61 -10.15 -31.28
CA ASN A 314 -20.26 -10.63 -30.92
C ASN A 314 -19.91 -10.27 -29.49
N ALA A 315 -20.24 -9.05 -29.03
CA ALA A 315 -20.01 -8.63 -27.66
C ALA A 315 -20.77 -9.50 -26.65
N GLN A 316 -22.05 -9.77 -26.91
CA GLN A 316 -22.84 -10.68 -26.10
C GLN A 316 -22.22 -12.07 -26.03
N LYS A 317 -21.80 -12.63 -27.17
CA LYS A 317 -21.16 -13.94 -27.21
C LYS A 317 -19.89 -13.99 -26.40
N VAL A 318 -18.98 -13.02 -26.54
CA VAL A 318 -17.72 -12.96 -25.78
C VAL A 318 -18.00 -12.87 -24.28
N LEU A 319 -18.96 -12.01 -23.86
CA LEU A 319 -19.33 -11.87 -22.46
C LEU A 319 -19.95 -13.16 -21.90
N ASP A 320 -20.72 -13.91 -22.69
CA ASP A 320 -21.33 -15.17 -22.27
C ASP A 320 -20.32 -16.33 -22.21
N ASP A 321 -19.38 -16.34 -23.13
CA ASP A 321 -18.31 -17.34 -23.17
C ASP A 321 -17.32 -17.17 -22.02
N ASP A 322 -17.00 -15.92 -21.63
CA ASP A 322 -16.00 -15.61 -20.61
C ASP A 322 -16.56 -15.52 -19.18
N HIS A 323 -17.85 -15.25 -19.02
CA HIS A 323 -18.45 -14.98 -17.70
C HIS A 323 -19.75 -15.77 -17.49
N TRP A 324 -19.80 -16.52 -16.41
CA TRP A 324 -21.00 -17.23 -16.01
C TRP A 324 -21.96 -16.30 -15.25
N GLY A 325 -23.26 -16.34 -15.57
CA GLY A 325 -24.28 -15.51 -14.92
C GLY A 325 -24.10 -14.02 -15.20
N LEU A 326 -24.31 -13.17 -14.20
CA LEU A 326 -24.18 -11.70 -14.28
C LEU A 326 -25.10 -11.09 -15.36
N GLU A 327 -26.29 -11.66 -15.60
CA GLU A 327 -27.19 -11.27 -16.71
C GLU A 327 -27.47 -9.75 -16.71
N LYS A 328 -27.86 -9.18 -15.56
CA LYS A 328 -28.14 -7.75 -15.43
C LYS A 328 -26.91 -6.86 -15.73
N VAL A 329 -25.72 -7.33 -15.32
CA VAL A 329 -24.46 -6.62 -15.56
C VAL A 329 -24.12 -6.64 -17.04
N LYS A 330 -24.24 -7.81 -17.69
CA LYS A 330 -24.01 -7.97 -19.13
C LYS A 330 -24.99 -7.14 -19.94
N GLU A 331 -26.27 -7.16 -19.59
CA GLU A 331 -27.30 -6.35 -20.24
C GLU A 331 -26.94 -4.86 -20.20
N ARG A 332 -26.57 -4.33 -19.03
CA ARG A 332 -26.14 -2.92 -18.89
C ARG A 332 -24.89 -2.60 -19.72
N ILE A 333 -23.92 -3.52 -19.76
CA ILE A 333 -22.74 -3.36 -20.60
C ILE A 333 -23.14 -3.33 -22.08
N LEU A 334 -24.04 -4.21 -22.53
CA LEU A 334 -24.50 -4.26 -23.91
C LEU A 334 -25.32 -3.02 -24.29
N GLU A 335 -26.17 -2.49 -23.39
CA GLU A 335 -26.85 -1.22 -23.56
C GLU A 335 -25.85 -0.07 -23.79
N TYR A 336 -24.82 0.00 -22.94
CA TYR A 336 -23.77 1.01 -23.07
C TYR A 336 -23.03 0.90 -24.41
N LEU A 337 -22.65 -0.31 -24.80
CA LEU A 337 -21.98 -0.57 -26.08
C LEU A 337 -22.88 -0.25 -27.28
N ALA A 338 -24.20 -0.49 -27.16
CA ALA A 338 -25.18 -0.12 -28.18
C ALA A 338 -25.26 1.40 -28.38
N VAL A 339 -25.30 2.17 -27.28
CA VAL A 339 -25.28 3.62 -27.35
C VAL A 339 -24.00 4.13 -28.02
N LEU A 340 -22.85 3.57 -27.67
CA LEU A 340 -21.58 3.91 -28.31
C LEU A 340 -21.56 3.60 -29.82
N SER A 341 -22.17 2.51 -30.24
CA SER A 341 -22.22 2.13 -31.65
C SER A 341 -23.09 3.08 -32.49
N ILE A 342 -24.15 3.64 -31.90
CA ILE A 342 -25.07 4.59 -32.54
C ILE A 342 -24.49 6.01 -32.55
N SER A 343 -23.99 6.47 -31.41
CA SER A 343 -23.53 7.85 -31.23
C SER A 343 -22.20 8.15 -31.92
N LYS A 344 -21.37 7.13 -32.15
CA LYS A 344 -19.98 7.23 -32.66
C LYS A 344 -19.09 8.19 -31.88
N ASN A 345 -19.57 8.71 -30.77
CA ASN A 345 -18.89 9.65 -29.89
C ASN A 345 -18.83 9.09 -28.48
N MET A 346 -17.69 9.11 -27.84
CA MET A 346 -17.48 8.65 -26.45
C MET A 346 -17.84 9.75 -25.42
N LYS A 347 -18.89 10.51 -25.65
CA LYS A 347 -19.33 11.58 -24.73
C LYS A 347 -20.24 11.10 -23.59
N GLY A 348 -20.42 9.81 -23.44
CA GLY A 348 -21.22 9.21 -22.35
C GLY A 348 -20.47 9.12 -21.03
N PRO A 349 -21.19 8.81 -19.93
CA PRO A 349 -20.57 8.54 -18.65
C PRO A 349 -19.64 7.33 -18.74
N ILE A 350 -18.64 7.27 -17.86
CA ILE A 350 -17.65 6.20 -17.85
C ILE A 350 -18.18 5.03 -17.02
N LEU A 351 -18.06 3.82 -17.53
CA LEU A 351 -18.45 2.63 -16.77
C LEU A 351 -17.59 2.46 -15.53
N CYS A 352 -18.22 2.34 -14.37
CA CYS A 352 -17.57 2.02 -13.11
C CYS A 352 -18.11 0.70 -12.55
N LEU A 353 -17.25 -0.34 -12.53
CA LEU A 353 -17.58 -1.65 -12.01
C LEU A 353 -17.28 -1.69 -10.49
N VAL A 354 -18.32 -1.78 -9.68
CA VAL A 354 -18.21 -1.72 -8.21
C VAL A 354 -18.60 -3.05 -7.60
N GLY A 355 -17.81 -3.53 -6.65
CA GLY A 355 -18.15 -4.76 -5.93
C GLY A 355 -16.98 -5.36 -5.18
N PRO A 356 -17.19 -6.44 -4.44
CA PRO A 356 -16.15 -7.06 -3.63
C PRO A 356 -14.98 -7.58 -4.48
N PRO A 357 -13.82 -7.82 -3.86
CA PRO A 357 -12.68 -8.36 -4.59
C PRO A 357 -12.95 -9.78 -5.12
N GLY A 358 -12.52 -10.04 -6.35
CA GLY A 358 -12.62 -11.37 -6.96
C GLY A 358 -13.95 -11.69 -7.65
N VAL A 359 -14.82 -10.70 -7.89
CA VAL A 359 -16.07 -10.87 -8.65
C VAL A 359 -15.91 -10.70 -10.18
N GLY A 360 -14.69 -10.55 -10.67
CA GLY A 360 -14.45 -10.50 -12.10
C GLY A 360 -14.43 -9.11 -12.74
N LYS A 361 -14.35 -8.01 -11.98
CA LYS A 361 -14.30 -6.63 -12.51
C LYS A 361 -13.27 -6.44 -13.62
N THR A 362 -12.03 -6.85 -13.36
CA THR A 362 -10.92 -6.72 -14.32
C THR A 362 -11.08 -7.63 -15.54
N SER A 363 -11.64 -8.84 -15.36
CA SER A 363 -11.90 -9.76 -16.49
C SER A 363 -13.04 -9.27 -17.37
N LEU A 364 -14.12 -8.71 -16.81
CA LEU A 364 -15.19 -8.08 -17.56
C LEU A 364 -14.67 -6.95 -18.46
N ALA A 365 -13.85 -6.05 -17.91
CA ALA A 365 -13.25 -4.98 -18.70
C ALA A 365 -12.36 -5.51 -19.84
N LYS A 366 -11.66 -6.63 -19.61
CA LYS A 366 -10.86 -7.27 -20.66
C LYS A 366 -11.74 -7.87 -21.76
N SER A 367 -12.83 -8.56 -21.40
CA SER A 367 -13.77 -9.13 -22.37
C SER A 367 -14.50 -8.04 -23.17
N ILE A 368 -14.80 -6.88 -22.56
CA ILE A 368 -15.31 -5.71 -23.27
C ILE A 368 -14.28 -5.23 -24.32
N ALA A 369 -13.01 -5.11 -23.94
CA ALA A 369 -11.97 -4.71 -24.88
C ALA A 369 -11.83 -5.68 -26.05
N GLU A 370 -11.85 -6.98 -25.76
CA GLU A 370 -11.77 -8.05 -26.76
C GLU A 370 -12.96 -8.03 -27.72
N SER A 371 -14.18 -7.83 -27.19
CA SER A 371 -15.41 -7.77 -28.00
C SER A 371 -15.41 -6.62 -29.00
N MET A 372 -14.80 -5.49 -28.63
CA MET A 372 -14.66 -4.30 -29.47
C MET A 372 -13.40 -4.31 -30.34
N ASN A 373 -12.56 -5.34 -30.23
CA ASN A 373 -11.23 -5.41 -30.86
C ASN A 373 -10.33 -4.23 -30.50
N ARG A 374 -10.46 -3.72 -29.25
CA ARG A 374 -9.61 -2.68 -28.69
C ARG A 374 -8.49 -3.29 -27.88
N PRO A 375 -7.26 -2.80 -28.00
CA PRO A 375 -6.20 -3.23 -27.10
C PRO A 375 -6.52 -2.85 -25.66
N PHE A 376 -6.10 -3.69 -24.71
CA PHE A 376 -6.38 -3.52 -23.29
C PHE A 376 -5.16 -3.01 -22.53
N ALA A 377 -5.31 -1.93 -21.80
CA ALA A 377 -4.33 -1.43 -20.83
C ALA A 377 -4.93 -1.38 -19.42
N ARG A 378 -4.12 -1.66 -18.41
CA ARG A 378 -4.52 -1.54 -17.01
C ARG A 378 -3.61 -0.58 -16.28
N ILE A 379 -4.20 0.39 -15.59
CA ILE A 379 -3.53 1.34 -14.71
C ILE A 379 -4.07 1.12 -13.30
N SER A 380 -3.20 0.77 -12.36
CA SER A 380 -3.58 0.70 -10.95
C SER A 380 -3.47 2.09 -10.34
N LEU A 381 -4.59 2.56 -9.78
CA LEU A 381 -4.68 3.83 -9.06
C LEU A 381 -4.56 3.65 -7.54
N GLY A 382 -4.54 2.39 -7.08
CA GLY A 382 -4.35 2.08 -5.66
C GLY A 382 -2.99 2.53 -5.15
N GLY A 383 -3.01 3.48 -4.19
CA GLY A 383 -1.79 4.04 -3.60
C GLY A 383 -1.22 5.27 -4.31
N VAL A 384 -1.84 5.73 -5.40
CA VAL A 384 -1.50 7.00 -6.05
C VAL A 384 -1.88 8.14 -5.12
N ARG A 385 -0.91 9.03 -4.87
CA ARG A 385 -1.07 10.21 -4.00
C ARG A 385 -0.62 11.51 -4.65
N ASP A 386 0.21 11.41 -5.68
CA ASP A 386 0.80 12.54 -6.40
C ASP A 386 0.11 12.71 -7.74
N GLU A 387 -0.34 13.92 -8.05
CA GLU A 387 -0.91 14.29 -9.34
C GLU A 387 0.08 14.01 -10.48
N ALA A 388 1.37 14.14 -10.22
CA ALA A 388 2.42 13.88 -11.20
C ALA A 388 2.46 12.41 -11.68
N GLU A 389 1.91 11.46 -10.94
CA GLU A 389 1.77 10.09 -11.43
C GLU A 389 0.77 10.00 -12.60
N ILE A 390 -0.23 10.90 -12.66
CA ILE A 390 -1.23 10.96 -13.74
C ILE A 390 -0.76 11.86 -14.87
N ARG A 391 -0.30 13.10 -14.54
CA ARG A 391 0.08 14.14 -15.49
C ARG A 391 1.56 14.18 -15.83
N GLY A 392 2.39 13.33 -15.23
CA GLY A 392 3.83 13.33 -15.45
C GLY A 392 4.58 14.41 -14.66
N HIS A 393 5.89 14.27 -14.59
CA HIS A 393 6.79 15.25 -13.99
C HIS A 393 7.35 16.17 -15.06
N ARG A 394 7.62 17.43 -14.72
CA ARG A 394 8.26 18.37 -15.66
C ARG A 394 9.60 17.82 -16.13
N LYS A 395 9.86 17.88 -17.43
CA LYS A 395 11.06 17.32 -18.10
C LYS A 395 12.41 17.85 -17.58
N THR A 396 12.39 18.95 -16.83
CA THR A 396 13.60 19.56 -16.25
C THR A 396 14.19 18.75 -15.09
N TYR A 397 13.46 17.81 -14.52
CA TYR A 397 13.94 16.96 -13.42
C TYR A 397 14.64 15.72 -13.98
N VAL A 398 15.78 15.36 -13.40
CA VAL A 398 16.49 14.12 -13.77
C VAL A 398 15.62 12.92 -13.43
N GLY A 399 15.37 12.06 -14.42
CA GLY A 399 14.49 10.91 -14.26
C GLY A 399 12.99 11.20 -14.43
N ALA A 400 12.62 12.40 -14.89
CA ALA A 400 11.23 12.72 -15.23
C ALA A 400 10.69 11.79 -16.33
N MET A 401 9.41 11.43 -16.17
CA MET A 401 8.68 10.59 -17.13
C MET A 401 7.27 11.14 -17.32
N PRO A 402 6.62 10.85 -18.47
CA PRO A 402 5.21 11.12 -18.67
C PRO A 402 4.33 10.40 -17.65
N GLY A 403 3.11 10.86 -17.47
CA GLY A 403 2.11 10.25 -16.59
C GLY A 403 1.73 8.82 -17.01
N LYS A 404 1.15 8.09 -16.08
CA LYS A 404 0.75 6.68 -16.27
C LYS A 404 -0.20 6.47 -17.46
N ILE A 405 -1.01 7.47 -17.80
CA ILE A 405 -1.92 7.41 -18.96
C ILE A 405 -1.11 7.28 -20.25
N LEU A 406 -0.17 8.18 -20.49
CA LEU A 406 0.66 8.15 -21.69
C LEU A 406 1.61 6.95 -21.72
N GLN A 407 2.12 6.52 -20.56
CA GLN A 407 2.89 5.29 -20.47
C GLN A 407 2.08 4.05 -20.87
N ALA A 408 0.82 3.99 -20.49
CA ALA A 408 -0.07 2.90 -20.88
C ALA A 408 -0.36 2.92 -22.39
N LEU A 409 -0.59 4.09 -22.97
CA LEU A 409 -0.79 4.25 -24.43
C LEU A 409 0.44 3.81 -25.21
N ARG A 410 1.64 4.23 -24.80
CA ARG A 410 2.90 3.80 -25.41
C ARG A 410 3.06 2.28 -25.37
N LYS A 411 2.73 1.64 -24.23
CA LYS A 411 2.88 0.19 -24.06
C LYS A 411 1.99 -0.60 -25.01
N VAL A 412 0.83 -0.06 -25.32
CA VAL A 412 -0.18 -0.72 -26.17
C VAL A 412 0.02 -0.39 -27.65
N ASP A 413 0.72 0.70 -27.93
CA ASP A 413 1.03 1.21 -29.30
C ASP A 413 -0.23 1.43 -30.17
N LYS A 414 -1.35 1.81 -29.55
CA LYS A 414 -2.60 2.21 -30.22
C LYS A 414 -3.24 3.38 -29.48
N GLY A 415 -3.85 4.29 -30.24
CA GLY A 415 -4.47 5.52 -29.72
C GLY A 415 -5.90 5.36 -29.23
N ASN A 416 -6.53 4.20 -29.47
CA ASN A 416 -7.91 3.89 -29.05
C ASN A 416 -8.02 2.64 -28.17
N PRO A 417 -7.14 2.45 -27.18
CA PRO A 417 -7.26 1.31 -26.28
C PRO A 417 -8.48 1.45 -25.36
N LEU A 418 -8.82 0.33 -24.71
CA LEU A 418 -9.59 0.34 -23.49
C LEU A 418 -8.62 0.40 -22.31
N VAL A 419 -8.71 1.47 -21.53
CA VAL A 419 -7.89 1.69 -20.33
C VAL A 419 -8.72 1.40 -19.09
N LEU A 420 -8.32 0.38 -18.35
CA LEU A 420 -8.91 0.06 -17.06
C LEU A 420 -8.22 0.82 -15.94
N LEU A 421 -8.95 1.67 -15.26
CA LEU A 421 -8.55 2.41 -14.07
C LEU A 421 -8.92 1.58 -12.83
N ASP A 422 -7.96 0.79 -12.35
CA ASP A 422 -8.23 -0.19 -11.31
C ASP A 422 -8.01 0.40 -9.91
N GLU A 423 -8.91 0.08 -8.98
CA GLU A 423 -8.88 0.52 -7.59
C GLU A 423 -8.95 2.06 -7.42
N ILE A 424 -9.89 2.73 -8.12
CA ILE A 424 -10.07 4.19 -8.03
C ILE A 424 -10.47 4.64 -6.61
N ASP A 425 -11.11 3.76 -5.84
CA ASP A 425 -11.50 3.95 -4.44
C ASP A 425 -10.30 4.04 -3.47
N LYS A 426 -9.11 3.68 -3.92
CA LYS A 426 -7.89 3.70 -3.11
C LYS A 426 -6.95 4.86 -3.44
N MET A 427 -7.37 5.78 -4.29
CA MET A 427 -6.66 7.05 -4.46
C MET A 427 -6.77 7.88 -3.19
N ALA A 428 -5.68 8.52 -2.80
CA ALA A 428 -5.66 9.40 -1.65
C ALA A 428 -5.09 10.77 -2.06
N SER A 429 -5.72 11.85 -1.60
CA SER A 429 -5.16 13.19 -1.69
C SER A 429 -4.27 13.46 -0.48
N ASP A 430 -3.12 14.07 -0.69
CA ASP A 430 -2.27 14.60 0.36
C ASP A 430 -1.76 16.01 -0.01
N PHE A 431 -0.86 16.57 0.79
CA PHE A 431 -0.29 17.90 0.54
C PHE A 431 0.56 18.00 -0.75
N ARG A 432 0.79 16.91 -1.48
CA ARG A 432 1.57 16.87 -2.73
C ARG A 432 0.71 17.03 -3.98
N GLY A 433 -0.61 17.00 -3.85
CA GLY A 433 -1.52 17.19 -4.95
C GLY A 433 -2.83 16.42 -4.79
N ASP A 434 -3.72 16.64 -5.73
CA ASP A 434 -5.00 15.96 -5.82
C ASP A 434 -5.09 15.15 -7.12
N PRO A 435 -4.73 13.85 -7.10
CA PRO A 435 -4.82 13.00 -8.27
C PRO A 435 -6.26 12.84 -8.79
N ALA A 436 -7.28 13.10 -7.95
CA ALA A 436 -8.67 13.05 -8.38
C ALA A 436 -8.99 14.20 -9.34
N SER A 437 -8.46 15.40 -9.09
CA SER A 437 -8.58 16.53 -10.01
C SER A 437 -7.91 16.27 -11.37
N ALA A 438 -6.74 15.64 -11.38
CA ALA A 438 -6.10 15.22 -12.62
C ALA A 438 -6.92 14.18 -13.38
N MET A 439 -7.55 13.24 -12.66
CA MET A 439 -8.42 12.24 -13.26
C MET A 439 -9.71 12.86 -13.83
N LEU A 440 -10.23 13.95 -13.25
CA LEU A 440 -11.38 14.65 -13.83
C LEU A 440 -11.07 15.17 -15.24
N GLU A 441 -9.89 15.74 -15.48
CA GLU A 441 -9.50 16.20 -16.82
C GLU A 441 -9.38 15.03 -17.81
N VAL A 442 -8.83 13.90 -17.38
CA VAL A 442 -8.71 12.70 -18.22
C VAL A 442 -10.08 12.13 -18.58
N LEU A 443 -11.01 12.13 -17.63
CA LEU A 443 -12.32 11.47 -17.74
C LEU A 443 -13.42 12.38 -18.27
N ASP A 444 -13.21 13.69 -18.31
CA ASP A 444 -14.17 14.64 -18.82
C ASP A 444 -14.15 14.68 -20.36
N PRO A 445 -15.23 14.27 -21.06
CA PRO A 445 -15.26 14.28 -22.52
C PRO A 445 -15.11 15.68 -23.14
N GLU A 446 -15.28 16.76 -22.37
CA GLU A 446 -15.08 18.12 -22.84
C GLU A 446 -13.62 18.56 -22.76
N GLN A 447 -12.83 17.95 -21.87
CA GLN A 447 -11.43 18.32 -21.61
C GLN A 447 -10.42 17.28 -22.13
N ASN A 448 -10.80 16.00 -22.22
CA ASN A 448 -9.89 14.91 -22.56
C ASN A 448 -9.30 15.00 -23.98
N GLY A 449 -9.94 15.73 -24.89
CA GLY A 449 -9.42 15.98 -26.23
C GLY A 449 -8.16 16.88 -26.26
N THR A 450 -7.96 17.66 -25.20
CA THR A 450 -6.83 18.59 -25.03
C THR A 450 -6.03 18.30 -23.76
N PHE A 451 -5.93 17.00 -23.40
CA PHE A 451 -5.18 16.58 -22.21
C PHE A 451 -3.71 16.99 -22.30
N GLN A 452 -3.22 17.66 -21.26
CA GLN A 452 -1.84 18.13 -21.21
C GLN A 452 -1.02 17.43 -20.15
N ASP A 453 -0.05 16.63 -20.58
CA ASP A 453 0.95 16.02 -19.71
C ASP A 453 2.10 17.02 -19.44
N HIS A 454 2.53 17.11 -18.17
CA HIS A 454 3.58 18.06 -17.75
C HIS A 454 4.98 17.71 -18.31
N TYR A 455 5.23 16.44 -18.65
CA TYR A 455 6.47 16.02 -19.28
C TYR A 455 6.50 16.40 -20.77
N LEU A 456 5.42 16.09 -21.49
CA LEU A 456 5.33 16.39 -22.91
C LEU A 456 5.13 17.88 -23.17
N GLU A 457 4.38 18.58 -22.30
CA GLU A 457 3.93 19.96 -22.52
C GLU A 457 3.27 20.13 -23.91
N LEU A 458 2.54 19.13 -24.35
CA LEU A 458 1.81 19.04 -25.61
C LEU A 458 0.39 18.53 -25.30
N GLU A 459 -0.58 19.02 -26.07
CA GLU A 459 -1.93 18.49 -26.03
C GLU A 459 -1.97 17.12 -26.70
N TYR A 460 -2.55 16.16 -26.00
CA TYR A 460 -2.77 14.80 -26.49
C TYR A 460 -4.26 14.47 -26.46
N ASP A 461 -4.81 14.03 -27.58
CA ASP A 461 -6.22 13.68 -27.70
C ASP A 461 -6.50 12.30 -27.11
N LEU A 462 -7.19 12.29 -25.94
CA LEU A 462 -7.68 11.08 -25.28
C LEU A 462 -9.14 10.74 -25.64
N SER A 463 -9.80 11.52 -26.52
CA SER A 463 -11.22 11.36 -26.85
C SER A 463 -11.57 10.01 -27.48
N LYS A 464 -10.60 9.30 -28.04
CA LYS A 464 -10.76 7.95 -28.62
C LYS A 464 -10.44 6.82 -27.63
N VAL A 465 -9.89 7.15 -26.48
CA VAL A 465 -9.58 6.18 -25.42
C VAL A 465 -10.87 5.85 -24.65
N MET A 466 -11.16 4.58 -24.51
CA MET A 466 -12.27 4.13 -23.68
C MET A 466 -11.77 3.88 -22.26
N PHE A 467 -12.35 4.57 -21.28
CA PHE A 467 -12.02 4.37 -19.87
C PHE A 467 -13.09 3.52 -19.18
N ILE A 468 -12.66 2.56 -18.40
CA ILE A 468 -13.50 1.82 -17.45
C ILE A 468 -12.84 1.91 -16.09
N ALA A 469 -13.60 2.24 -15.05
CA ALA A 469 -13.11 2.28 -13.68
C ALA A 469 -13.53 1.03 -12.89
N THR A 470 -12.75 0.66 -11.88
CA THR A 470 -13.14 -0.32 -10.88
C THR A 470 -13.00 0.23 -9.48
N ALA A 471 -13.93 -0.11 -8.61
CA ALA A 471 -13.90 0.22 -7.20
C ALA A 471 -14.35 -0.99 -6.36
N ASN A 472 -13.91 -1.08 -5.12
CA ASN A 472 -14.48 -2.02 -4.17
C ASN A 472 -15.64 -1.38 -3.39
N THR A 473 -15.50 -0.09 -3.08
CA THR A 473 -16.51 0.72 -2.39
C THR A 473 -16.63 2.10 -3.04
N LEU A 474 -17.81 2.71 -2.95
CA LEU A 474 -18.05 4.06 -3.50
C LEU A 474 -17.75 5.18 -2.50
N HIS A 475 -17.74 4.87 -1.21
CA HIS A 475 -17.67 5.89 -0.15
C HIS A 475 -16.37 6.72 -0.16
N THR A 476 -15.29 6.16 -0.70
CA THR A 476 -13.99 6.82 -0.75
C THR A 476 -13.71 7.52 -2.08
N VAL A 477 -14.58 7.32 -3.09
CA VAL A 477 -14.45 7.96 -4.39
C VAL A 477 -15.01 9.39 -4.31
N PRO A 478 -14.25 10.41 -4.73
CA PRO A 478 -14.73 11.79 -4.74
C PRO A 478 -16.01 11.98 -5.57
N ARG A 479 -16.98 12.73 -5.04
CA ARG A 479 -18.27 12.97 -5.71
C ARG A 479 -18.14 13.48 -7.15
N PRO A 480 -17.26 14.44 -7.48
CA PRO A 480 -17.12 14.90 -8.86
C PRO A 480 -16.75 13.81 -9.87
N LEU A 481 -16.01 12.77 -9.42
CA LEU A 481 -15.72 11.60 -10.25
C LEU A 481 -16.94 10.69 -10.39
N LEU A 482 -17.70 10.48 -9.30
CA LEU A 482 -18.92 9.66 -9.33
C LEU A 482 -19.98 10.24 -10.26
N ASP A 483 -20.11 11.55 -10.32
CA ASP A 483 -21.09 12.24 -11.19
C ASP A 483 -20.82 12.01 -12.70
N ARG A 484 -19.61 11.58 -13.06
CA ARG A 484 -19.21 11.23 -14.43
C ARG A 484 -19.22 9.74 -14.71
N MET A 485 -19.64 8.93 -13.74
CA MET A 485 -19.57 7.47 -13.83
C MET A 485 -20.95 6.84 -13.87
N GLU A 486 -21.16 5.90 -14.75
CA GLU A 486 -22.27 4.96 -14.72
C GLU A 486 -21.87 3.76 -13.87
N ILE A 487 -22.51 3.64 -12.71
CA ILE A 487 -22.18 2.64 -11.71
C ILE A 487 -22.87 1.32 -12.02
N ILE A 488 -22.10 0.27 -12.23
CA ILE A 488 -22.57 -1.11 -12.35
C ILE A 488 -22.11 -1.89 -11.13
N SER A 489 -23.07 -2.24 -10.27
CA SER A 489 -22.79 -3.03 -9.07
C SER A 489 -22.68 -4.51 -9.39
N LEU A 490 -21.55 -5.11 -9.00
CA LEU A 490 -21.32 -6.54 -9.05
C LEU A 490 -21.49 -7.10 -7.64
N GLU A 491 -22.46 -7.96 -7.47
CA GLU A 491 -22.70 -8.66 -6.21
C GLU A 491 -21.71 -9.82 -6.03
N GLY A 492 -21.67 -10.37 -4.81
CA GLY A 492 -20.94 -11.61 -4.55
C GLY A 492 -21.63 -12.80 -5.19
N TYR A 493 -20.86 -13.84 -5.47
CA TYR A 493 -21.37 -15.07 -6.06
C TYR A 493 -21.95 -16.01 -5.02
N ILE A 494 -23.08 -16.64 -5.34
CA ILE A 494 -23.63 -17.76 -4.59
C ILE A 494 -22.83 -19.06 -4.86
N GLU A 495 -23.01 -20.08 -4.03
CA GLU A 495 -22.27 -21.35 -4.13
C GLU A 495 -22.38 -21.98 -5.53
N GLN A 496 -23.58 -21.95 -6.13
CA GLN A 496 -23.80 -22.53 -7.46
C GLN A 496 -23.02 -21.78 -8.55
N GLU A 497 -23.02 -20.46 -8.50
CA GLU A 497 -22.24 -19.64 -9.43
C GLU A 497 -20.75 -19.89 -9.27
N LYS A 498 -20.24 -19.90 -8.02
CA LYS A 498 -18.84 -20.25 -7.73
C LYS A 498 -18.47 -21.62 -8.27
N PHE A 499 -19.39 -22.59 -8.16
CA PHE A 499 -19.17 -23.92 -8.71
C PHE A 499 -19.05 -23.90 -10.24
N HIS A 500 -19.96 -23.23 -10.93
CA HIS A 500 -19.91 -23.13 -12.40
C HIS A 500 -18.67 -22.36 -12.88
N ILE A 501 -18.34 -21.25 -12.22
CA ILE A 501 -17.12 -20.48 -12.51
C ILE A 501 -15.87 -21.35 -12.27
N ALA A 502 -15.82 -22.09 -11.17
CA ALA A 502 -14.70 -22.97 -10.89
C ALA A 502 -14.54 -24.06 -11.94
N LYS A 503 -15.64 -24.72 -12.31
CA LYS A 503 -15.64 -25.85 -13.25
C LYS A 503 -15.29 -25.43 -14.66
N ASN A 504 -15.90 -24.34 -15.15
CA ASN A 504 -15.81 -23.96 -16.54
C ASN A 504 -14.56 -23.10 -16.84
N TYR A 505 -14.10 -22.30 -15.87
CA TYR A 505 -13.02 -21.34 -16.11
C TYR A 505 -11.79 -21.57 -15.21
N LEU A 506 -11.96 -21.70 -13.88
CA LEU A 506 -10.80 -21.71 -13.00
C LEU A 506 -10.02 -23.02 -13.06
N VAL A 507 -10.70 -24.17 -13.05
CA VAL A 507 -10.05 -25.48 -13.10
C VAL A 507 -9.27 -25.68 -14.40
N PRO A 508 -9.85 -25.44 -15.60
CA PRO A 508 -9.11 -25.54 -16.85
C PRO A 508 -7.89 -24.60 -16.89
N LYS A 509 -8.08 -23.35 -16.47
CA LYS A 509 -7.01 -22.35 -16.40
C LYS A 509 -5.88 -22.78 -15.46
N GLN A 510 -6.20 -23.33 -14.29
CA GLN A 510 -5.18 -23.78 -13.34
C GLN A 510 -4.47 -25.04 -13.80
N ILE A 511 -5.15 -25.96 -14.46
CA ILE A 511 -4.55 -27.14 -15.07
C ILE A 511 -3.53 -26.73 -16.16
N GLU A 512 -3.90 -25.76 -17.00
CA GLU A 512 -3.01 -25.22 -18.03
C GLU A 512 -1.80 -24.50 -17.45
N ASN A 513 -2.03 -23.56 -16.52
CA ASN A 513 -0.97 -22.76 -15.89
C ASN A 513 0.07 -23.61 -15.13
N HIS A 514 -0.32 -24.80 -14.67
CA HIS A 514 0.58 -25.71 -13.96
C HIS A 514 1.12 -26.84 -14.84
N GLY A 515 0.91 -26.79 -16.17
CA GLY A 515 1.43 -27.79 -17.12
C GLY A 515 0.81 -29.18 -16.96
N LEU A 516 -0.39 -29.27 -16.39
CA LEU A 516 -1.04 -30.55 -16.08
C LEU A 516 -1.94 -31.09 -17.23
N LYS A 517 -1.99 -30.37 -18.35
CA LYS A 517 -2.84 -30.74 -19.51
C LYS A 517 -2.56 -32.15 -20.02
N GLU A 518 -1.29 -32.55 -20.06
CA GLU A 518 -0.84 -33.85 -20.55
C GLU A 518 -1.15 -35.00 -19.59
N TYR A 519 -1.36 -34.71 -18.31
CA TYR A 519 -1.53 -35.72 -17.26
C TYR A 519 -3.00 -36.07 -16.96
N LYS A 520 -3.97 -35.60 -17.77
CA LYS A 520 -5.40 -35.86 -17.60
C LYS A 520 -5.88 -35.74 -16.14
N VAL A 521 -5.53 -34.63 -15.50
CA VAL A 521 -5.98 -34.34 -14.13
C VAL A 521 -7.47 -34.01 -14.15
N SER A 522 -8.25 -34.70 -13.32
CA SER A 522 -9.68 -34.47 -13.15
C SER A 522 -10.02 -34.10 -11.71
N ILE A 523 -10.77 -33.03 -11.54
CA ILE A 523 -11.30 -32.59 -10.25
C ILE A 523 -12.82 -32.78 -10.30
N PRO A 524 -13.38 -33.81 -9.61
CA PRO A 524 -14.81 -34.10 -9.63
C PRO A 524 -15.64 -32.95 -9.06
N ASP A 525 -16.89 -32.83 -9.50
CA ASP A 525 -17.84 -31.80 -9.06
C ASP A 525 -17.99 -31.72 -7.52
N LYS A 526 -18.03 -32.90 -6.87
CA LYS A 526 -18.10 -32.99 -5.41
C LYS A 526 -16.87 -32.35 -4.77
N THR A 527 -15.68 -32.60 -5.30
CA THR A 527 -14.42 -32.03 -4.77
C THR A 527 -14.40 -30.51 -4.95
N ILE A 528 -14.90 -29.98 -6.06
CA ILE A 528 -15.01 -28.51 -6.27
C ILE A 528 -15.93 -27.89 -5.21
N ARG A 529 -17.10 -28.51 -4.96
CA ARG A 529 -18.03 -28.05 -3.92
C ARG A 529 -17.41 -28.10 -2.52
N ASP A 530 -16.65 -29.15 -2.23
CA ASP A 530 -15.94 -29.28 -0.96
C ASP A 530 -14.87 -28.18 -0.78
N VAL A 531 -14.16 -27.80 -1.86
CA VAL A 531 -13.23 -26.65 -1.82
C VAL A 531 -13.99 -25.35 -1.50
N ILE A 532 -15.12 -25.12 -2.14
CA ILE A 532 -15.93 -23.92 -1.94
C ILE A 532 -16.42 -23.87 -0.48
N ARG A 533 -16.99 -24.93 0.03
CA ARG A 533 -17.65 -24.99 1.35
C ARG A 533 -16.68 -25.00 2.52
N PHE A 534 -15.58 -25.76 2.39
CA PHE A 534 -14.72 -26.07 3.53
C PHE A 534 -13.38 -25.32 3.53
N TYR A 535 -12.96 -24.76 2.39
CA TYR A 535 -11.65 -24.11 2.27
C TYR A 535 -11.70 -22.64 1.86
N THR A 536 -12.89 -22.13 1.49
CA THR A 536 -13.05 -20.72 1.10
C THR A 536 -14.22 -20.06 1.83
N ARG A 537 -14.06 -18.77 2.14
CA ARG A 537 -15.12 -17.91 2.68
C ARG A 537 -14.88 -16.50 2.16
N GLU A 538 -15.53 -16.16 1.05
CA GLU A 538 -15.35 -14.89 0.34
C GLU A 538 -16.57 -14.60 -0.53
N ALA A 539 -16.83 -13.33 -0.83
CA ALA A 539 -17.90 -12.94 -1.75
C ALA A 539 -17.57 -13.31 -3.22
N GLY A 540 -16.32 -13.15 -3.63
CA GLY A 540 -15.84 -13.49 -4.98
C GLY A 540 -15.28 -14.91 -5.10
N VAL A 541 -14.34 -15.10 -6.05
CA VAL A 541 -13.67 -16.38 -6.34
C VAL A 541 -12.15 -16.33 -6.28
N ARG A 542 -11.57 -15.25 -5.72
CA ARG A 542 -10.11 -15.05 -5.68
C ARG A 542 -9.39 -16.08 -4.80
N ASN A 543 -9.95 -16.37 -3.63
CA ASN A 543 -9.38 -17.36 -2.73
C ASN A 543 -9.66 -18.78 -3.24
N LEU A 544 -10.82 -19.01 -3.87
CA LEU A 544 -11.15 -20.25 -4.54
C LEU A 544 -10.12 -20.57 -5.64
N GLU A 545 -9.78 -19.60 -6.49
CA GLU A 545 -8.72 -19.73 -7.49
C GLU A 545 -7.38 -20.12 -6.85
N ARG A 546 -7.01 -19.46 -5.72
CA ARG A 546 -5.79 -19.78 -4.97
C ARG A 546 -5.79 -21.20 -4.41
N GLN A 547 -6.93 -21.68 -3.90
CA GLN A 547 -7.02 -23.05 -3.38
C GLN A 547 -6.92 -24.06 -4.50
N LEU A 548 -7.60 -23.84 -5.64
CA LEU A 548 -7.48 -24.68 -6.83
C LEU A 548 -6.03 -24.70 -7.37
N ALA A 549 -5.37 -23.54 -7.44
CA ALA A 549 -3.96 -23.46 -7.79
C ALA A 549 -3.07 -24.26 -6.82
N ASN A 550 -3.39 -24.21 -5.51
CA ASN A 550 -2.66 -24.96 -4.50
C ASN A 550 -2.83 -26.48 -4.68
N VAL A 551 -4.05 -26.93 -4.99
CA VAL A 551 -4.33 -28.33 -5.35
C VAL A 551 -3.51 -28.72 -6.58
N CYS A 552 -3.55 -27.94 -7.67
CA CYS A 552 -2.80 -28.23 -8.90
C CYS A 552 -1.29 -28.31 -8.64
N ARG A 553 -0.70 -27.40 -7.86
CA ARG A 553 0.73 -27.46 -7.48
C ARG A 553 1.11 -28.72 -6.74
N LYS A 554 0.26 -29.15 -5.79
CA LYS A 554 0.52 -30.37 -5.03
C LYS A 554 0.35 -31.63 -5.87
N VAL A 555 -0.63 -31.64 -6.77
CA VAL A 555 -0.79 -32.70 -7.77
C VAL A 555 0.42 -32.76 -8.69
N ALA A 556 0.91 -31.63 -9.18
CA ALA A 556 2.13 -31.58 -10.00
C ALA A 556 3.35 -32.16 -9.25
N LYS A 557 3.51 -31.80 -7.97
CA LYS A 557 4.55 -32.37 -7.11
C LYS A 557 4.41 -33.90 -7.00
N ASP A 558 3.21 -34.40 -6.71
CA ASP A 558 2.96 -35.84 -6.56
C ASP A 558 3.25 -36.62 -7.85
N ILE A 559 2.91 -36.04 -9.01
CA ILE A 559 3.19 -36.62 -10.33
C ILE A 559 4.71 -36.69 -10.56
N VAL A 560 5.45 -35.61 -10.34
CA VAL A 560 6.90 -35.57 -10.54
C VAL A 560 7.61 -36.54 -9.58
N MET A 561 7.18 -36.59 -8.30
CA MET A 561 7.75 -37.54 -7.34
C MET A 561 7.47 -38.99 -7.72
N SER A 562 6.28 -39.31 -8.21
CA SER A 562 5.95 -40.67 -8.67
C SER A 562 6.73 -41.07 -9.91
N GLN A 563 7.00 -40.14 -10.83
CA GLN A 563 7.87 -40.36 -11.99
C GLN A 563 9.32 -40.62 -11.56
N ALA A 564 9.87 -39.80 -10.69
CA ALA A 564 11.21 -39.99 -10.16
C ALA A 564 11.38 -41.35 -9.43
N ILE A 565 10.38 -41.77 -8.66
CA ILE A 565 10.37 -43.10 -7.99
C ILE A 565 10.27 -44.24 -9.02
N ALA A 566 9.50 -44.06 -10.10
CA ALA A 566 9.38 -45.04 -11.18
C ALA A 566 10.70 -45.18 -11.96
N GLU A 567 11.39 -44.06 -12.22
CA GLU A 567 12.72 -44.06 -12.85
C GLU A 567 13.76 -44.72 -11.97
N MET A 568 13.77 -44.45 -10.66
CA MET A 568 14.68 -45.14 -9.70
C MET A 568 14.43 -46.65 -9.63
N LYS A 569 13.15 -47.07 -9.69
CA LYS A 569 12.79 -48.50 -9.70
C LYS A 569 13.00 -49.17 -11.08
N GLY A 570 12.92 -48.43 -12.17
CA GLY A 570 13.20 -48.90 -13.54
C GLY A 570 14.68 -49.01 -13.84
N GLY A 571 15.54 -48.25 -13.19
CA GLY A 571 16.99 -48.29 -13.33
C GLY A 571 17.67 -49.56 -12.77
N ALA A 572 16.96 -50.37 -11.95
CA ALA A 572 17.48 -51.61 -11.39
C ALA A 572 17.33 -52.84 -12.30
N LYS A 573 16.78 -52.72 -13.52
CA LYS A 573 16.66 -53.80 -14.51
C LYS A 573 17.02 -53.32 -15.92
N LYS A 574 18.28 -53.03 -16.19
CA LYS A 574 18.84 -53.01 -17.54
C LYS A 574 20.33 -53.33 -17.52
N SER A 575 20.65 -54.62 -17.56
CA SER A 575 21.82 -55.08 -18.27
C SER A 575 21.29 -55.69 -19.60
N THR A 576 21.99 -55.29 -20.70
CA THR A 576 21.96 -55.89 -22.06
C THR A 576 20.67 -55.66 -22.92
N LYS A 577 20.70 -54.65 -23.78
CA LYS A 577 20.73 -54.69 -25.24
C LYS A 577 20.46 -53.28 -25.82
N LYS A 578 21.40 -52.82 -26.63
CA LYS A 578 21.25 -51.68 -27.53
C LYS A 578 20.15 -52.01 -28.55
N GLU A 579 19.13 -51.21 -28.62
CA GLU A 579 18.37 -50.91 -29.85
C GLU A 579 17.69 -49.56 -29.67
N THR A 580 17.93 -48.71 -30.65
CA THR A 580 17.36 -47.39 -30.84
C THR A 580 15.86 -47.50 -31.08
N SER A 581 15.05 -47.05 -30.13
CA SER A 581 13.66 -46.68 -30.37
C SER A 581 13.21 -45.59 -29.41
N LYS A 582 12.56 -44.57 -30.00
CA LYS A 582 11.97 -43.40 -29.34
C LYS A 582 11.33 -43.78 -28.01
N ALA A 583 11.75 -43.10 -26.93
CA ALA A 583 11.19 -43.25 -25.59
C ALA A 583 9.67 -43.02 -25.64
N GLY A 584 8.91 -44.10 -25.52
CA GLY A 584 7.46 -44.06 -25.37
C GLY A 584 7.09 -43.42 -24.05
N VAL A 585 6.31 -42.35 -24.11
CA VAL A 585 5.63 -41.71 -22.99
C VAL A 585 4.89 -42.83 -22.22
N GLY A 586 5.30 -43.07 -20.97
CA GLY A 586 4.63 -44.04 -20.10
C GLY A 586 3.15 -43.72 -19.98
N LYS A 587 2.33 -44.76 -19.87
CA LYS A 587 0.86 -44.65 -19.74
C LYS A 587 0.46 -43.46 -18.90
N ILE A 588 -0.23 -42.49 -19.53
CA ILE A 588 -0.83 -41.33 -18.90
C ILE A 588 -1.87 -41.84 -17.91
N SER A 589 -1.52 -41.99 -16.65
CA SER A 589 -2.47 -42.34 -15.60
C SER A 589 -3.34 -41.11 -15.28
N THR A 590 -4.65 -41.27 -15.44
CA THR A 590 -5.58 -40.21 -15.04
C THR A 590 -5.47 -39.98 -13.54
N TYR A 591 -5.13 -38.73 -13.13
CA TYR A 591 -5.05 -38.34 -11.72
C TYR A 591 -6.38 -37.74 -11.31
N VAL A 592 -7.13 -38.44 -10.44
CA VAL A 592 -8.42 -37.97 -9.92
C VAL A 592 -8.26 -37.43 -8.52
N VAL A 593 -8.61 -36.16 -8.32
CA VAL A 593 -8.59 -35.51 -7.00
C VAL A 593 -9.91 -35.80 -6.27
N SER A 594 -10.00 -36.96 -5.57
CA SER A 594 -11.16 -37.28 -4.75
C SER A 594 -11.28 -36.37 -3.51
N PRO A 595 -12.46 -36.30 -2.84
CA PRO A 595 -12.62 -35.55 -1.59
C PRO A 595 -11.67 -35.99 -0.47
N GLN A 596 -11.34 -37.28 -0.39
CA GLN A 596 -10.35 -37.80 0.56
C GLN A 596 -8.95 -37.26 0.24
N LYS A 597 -8.58 -37.33 -1.04
CA LYS A 597 -7.31 -36.80 -1.51
C LYS A 597 -7.20 -35.28 -1.33
N LEU A 598 -8.34 -34.56 -1.41
CA LEU A 598 -8.39 -33.12 -1.14
C LEU A 598 -7.96 -32.80 0.29
N VAL A 599 -8.42 -33.59 1.28
CA VAL A 599 -8.03 -33.43 2.69
C VAL A 599 -6.52 -33.70 2.88
N GLU A 600 -5.96 -34.68 2.19
CA GLU A 600 -4.51 -34.91 2.21
C GLU A 600 -3.72 -33.72 1.60
N LEU A 601 -4.25 -33.16 0.50
CA LEU A 601 -3.60 -32.06 -0.20
C LEU A 601 -3.73 -30.71 0.53
N LEU A 602 -4.91 -30.34 1.04
CA LEU A 602 -5.17 -29.02 1.65
C LEU A 602 -5.14 -29.03 3.17
N GLY A 603 -5.13 -30.20 3.79
CA GLY A 603 -5.26 -30.38 5.24
C GLY A 603 -6.71 -30.44 5.72
N PRO A 604 -6.96 -30.42 7.01
CA PRO A 604 -8.32 -30.49 7.56
C PRO A 604 -9.16 -29.29 7.14
N HIS A 605 -10.48 -29.49 7.16
CA HIS A 605 -11.45 -28.45 6.81
C HIS A 605 -11.21 -27.19 7.63
N LYS A 606 -11.08 -26.03 6.95
CA LYS A 606 -10.85 -24.73 7.58
C LYS A 606 -12.13 -24.11 8.10
N PHE A 607 -13.24 -24.36 7.41
CA PHE A 607 -14.55 -23.85 7.77
C PHE A 607 -15.49 -25.01 8.01
N LYS A 608 -16.23 -24.93 9.11
CA LYS A 608 -17.32 -25.85 9.39
C LYS A 608 -18.60 -25.23 8.84
N THR A 609 -19.30 -25.94 7.99
CA THR A 609 -20.67 -25.56 7.65
C THR A 609 -21.50 -25.79 8.91
N SER A 610 -22.17 -24.77 9.42
CA SER A 610 -23.20 -24.96 10.44
C SER A 610 -24.21 -25.93 9.84
N LYS A 611 -24.40 -27.08 10.46
CA LYS A 611 -25.49 -27.96 10.09
C LYS A 611 -26.78 -27.19 10.32
N ILE A 612 -27.44 -26.83 9.23
CA ILE A 612 -28.87 -26.50 9.32
C ILE A 612 -29.48 -27.79 9.83
N GLU A 613 -30.09 -27.75 10.99
CA GLU A 613 -30.74 -28.92 11.57
C GLU A 613 -31.78 -29.41 10.58
N GLU A 614 -31.68 -30.70 10.20
CA GLU A 614 -32.54 -31.32 9.19
C GLU A 614 -33.96 -31.55 9.72
N GLN A 615 -34.22 -31.17 10.97
CA GLN A 615 -35.52 -31.36 11.62
C GLN A 615 -36.11 -30.00 12.03
N ASN A 616 -37.41 -29.87 11.81
CA ASN A 616 -38.16 -28.69 12.26
C ASN A 616 -38.23 -28.66 13.78
N GLU A 617 -37.60 -27.65 14.40
CA GLU A 617 -37.70 -27.42 15.85
C GLU A 617 -38.73 -26.31 16.14
N ILE A 618 -39.59 -26.59 17.12
CA ILE A 618 -40.61 -25.63 17.56
C ILE A 618 -39.91 -24.50 18.36
N GLY A 619 -40.11 -23.24 17.95
CA GLY A 619 -39.54 -22.08 18.61
C GLY A 619 -38.19 -21.65 18.05
N LEU A 620 -37.67 -22.28 16.97
CA LEU A 620 -36.47 -21.89 16.29
C LEU A 620 -36.82 -21.00 15.06
N THR A 621 -36.20 -19.86 14.98
CA THR A 621 -36.32 -18.95 13.82
C THR A 621 -34.94 -18.72 13.20
N ASN A 622 -34.82 -18.95 11.91
CA ASN A 622 -33.58 -18.64 11.18
C ASN A 622 -33.53 -17.13 10.86
N GLY A 623 -32.60 -16.43 11.50
CA GLY A 623 -32.29 -15.06 11.17
C GLY A 623 -31.32 -15.00 9.99
N MET A 624 -31.58 -14.09 9.04
CA MET A 624 -30.64 -13.76 7.98
C MET A 624 -29.93 -12.46 8.32
N ALA A 625 -28.60 -12.46 8.22
CA ALA A 625 -27.80 -11.27 8.38
C ALA A 625 -26.87 -11.11 7.16
N TRP A 626 -26.74 -9.89 6.68
CA TRP A 626 -25.77 -9.58 5.67
C TRP A 626 -24.37 -9.49 6.33
N THR A 627 -23.40 -10.17 5.75
CA THR A 627 -22.01 -10.09 6.18
C THR A 627 -21.12 -9.59 5.04
N GLU A 628 -19.90 -9.13 5.36
CA GLU A 628 -18.92 -8.70 4.34
C GLU A 628 -18.52 -9.82 3.34
N VAL A 629 -18.87 -11.04 3.61
CA VAL A 629 -18.55 -12.21 2.76
C VAL A 629 -19.79 -12.87 2.14
N GLY A 630 -20.97 -12.26 2.27
CA GLY A 630 -22.26 -12.74 1.77
C GLY A 630 -23.10 -13.42 2.83
#